data_09b36dd9d9cf187bf2275bf80d15b4a3
#
_entry.id   09b36dd9d9cf187bf2275bf80d15b4a3
#
_cell.length_a   1.000
_cell.length_b   1.000
_cell.length_c   1.000
_cell.angle_alpha   90.00
_cell.angle_beta   90.00
_cell.angle_gamma   90.00
#
_symmetry.space_group_name_H-M   'P 1'
#
loop_
_entity.id
_entity.type
_entity.pdbx_description
1 polymer ?
#
loop_
_entity_poly.entity_id
_entity_poly.type
_entity_poly.pdbx_seq_one_letter_code
_entity_poly.pdbx_strand_id
1 'polypeptide(L)'
;MIEIHLPDTDKPVVVILSGRLDSSTVLLAALQKYDDASKIKAISFSYGQKQTIELWRANRMCQTFKVDHKIVDLEILGEMVKDVSANIKGSTVEMPTIKDVLGDPAPATYVPNRNMIMFSLAAAYAEAIGAENILAGLQSNDE
;
A
#
# COMPACT_ATOMS: atom_id res chain seq x y z
N MET A 1 17.09 9.23 -15.02
CA MET A 1 15.71 8.71 -15.16
C MET A 1 15.62 7.38 -14.43
N ILE A 2 14.64 7.20 -13.57
CA ILE A 2 14.42 5.91 -12.89
C ILE A 2 13.67 5.00 -13.85
N GLU A 3 14.26 3.84 -14.12
CA GLU A 3 13.65 2.86 -14.99
C GLU A 3 12.99 1.78 -14.12
N ILE A 4 11.69 1.53 -14.34
CA ILE A 4 10.93 0.53 -13.60
C ILE A 4 10.70 -0.66 -14.53
N HIS A 5 11.24 -1.80 -14.14
CA HIS A 5 11.08 -3.06 -14.87
C HIS A 5 9.93 -3.86 -14.27
N LEU A 6 8.87 -4.02 -15.03
CA LEU A 6 7.70 -4.80 -14.64
C LEU A 6 7.66 -6.12 -15.43
N PRO A 7 7.12 -7.18 -14.82
CA PRO A 7 7.06 -8.48 -15.49
C PRO A 7 6.17 -8.45 -16.71
N ASP A 8 6.52 -9.24 -17.72
CA ASP A 8 5.67 -9.47 -18.87
C ASP A 8 4.62 -10.53 -18.50
N THR A 9 3.37 -10.23 -18.72
CA THR A 9 2.27 -11.17 -18.42
C THR A 9 1.01 -10.75 -19.17
N ASP A 10 0.19 -11.74 -19.51
CA ASP A 10 -1.16 -11.53 -20.03
C ASP A 10 -2.24 -11.70 -18.95
N LYS A 11 -1.80 -12.05 -17.73
CA LYS A 11 -2.68 -12.22 -16.57
C LYS A 11 -2.97 -10.88 -15.90
N PRO A 12 -4.03 -10.80 -15.08
CA PRO A 12 -4.23 -9.64 -14.23
C PRO A 12 -3.03 -9.39 -13.32
N VAL A 13 -2.84 -8.15 -12.92
CA VAL A 13 -1.74 -7.74 -12.04
C VAL A 13 -2.34 -7.03 -10.83
N VAL A 14 -1.92 -7.41 -9.63
CA VAL A 14 -2.35 -6.75 -8.40
C VAL A 14 -1.32 -5.69 -8.02
N VAL A 15 -1.79 -4.47 -7.76
CA VAL A 15 -0.94 -3.37 -7.30
C VAL A 15 -1.39 -2.99 -5.89
N ILE A 16 -0.46 -3.04 -4.93
CA ILE A 16 -0.71 -2.51 -3.59
C ILE A 16 -0.57 -1.00 -3.66
N LEU A 17 -1.68 -0.30 -3.43
CA LEU A 17 -1.76 1.15 -3.61
C LEU A 17 -2.06 1.83 -2.28
N SER A 18 -1.10 2.60 -1.77
CA SER A 18 -1.22 3.30 -0.50
C SER A 18 -1.69 4.75 -0.65
N GLY A 19 -1.68 5.29 -1.86
CA GLY A 19 -1.95 6.72 -2.10
C GLY A 19 -0.74 7.61 -1.90
N ARG A 20 0.43 7.03 -1.60
CA ARG A 20 1.71 7.74 -1.51
C ARG A 20 2.44 7.68 -2.84
N LEU A 21 3.54 8.43 -2.93
CA LEU A 21 4.25 8.62 -4.19
C LEU A 21 4.74 7.31 -4.81
N ASP A 22 5.40 6.46 -4.03
CA ASP A 22 6.04 5.26 -4.57
C ASP A 22 5.03 4.28 -5.17
N SER A 23 3.94 4.01 -4.45
CA SER A 23 2.90 3.11 -4.95
C SER A 23 2.14 3.72 -6.13
N SER A 24 1.95 5.03 -6.13
CA SER A 24 1.30 5.75 -7.24
C SER A 24 2.15 5.67 -8.50
N THR A 25 3.48 5.78 -8.36
CA THR A 25 4.42 5.64 -9.47
C THR A 25 4.36 4.24 -10.08
N VAL A 26 4.28 3.21 -9.23
CA VAL A 26 4.14 1.82 -9.68
C VAL A 26 2.84 1.62 -10.44
N LEU A 27 1.73 2.18 -9.97
CA LEU A 27 0.45 2.09 -10.67
C LEU A 27 0.53 2.74 -12.05
N LEU A 28 1.11 3.93 -12.15
CA LEU A 28 1.28 4.60 -13.43
C LEU A 28 2.16 3.81 -14.40
N ALA A 29 3.25 3.23 -13.90
CA ALA A 29 4.12 2.37 -14.68
C ALA A 29 3.38 1.14 -15.20
N ALA A 30 2.53 0.52 -14.37
CA ALA A 30 1.72 -0.63 -14.75
C ALA A 30 0.71 -0.25 -15.84
N LEU A 31 0.05 0.89 -15.69
CA LEU A 31 -0.89 1.40 -16.70
C LEU A 31 -0.21 1.61 -18.05
N GLN A 32 1.01 2.13 -18.04
CA GLN A 32 1.78 2.34 -19.26
C GLN A 32 2.22 1.03 -19.90
N LYS A 33 2.72 0.09 -19.09
CA LYS A 33 3.25 -1.17 -19.61
C LYS A 33 2.16 -2.08 -20.16
N TYR A 34 1.08 -2.27 -19.41
CA TYR A 34 0.06 -3.25 -19.77
C TYR A 34 -1.01 -2.69 -20.71
N ASP A 35 -1.07 -1.38 -20.82
CA ASP A 35 -1.94 -0.63 -21.75
C ASP A 35 -3.42 -1.09 -21.72
N ASP A 36 -3.86 -1.62 -20.60
CA ASP A 36 -5.23 -2.08 -20.38
C ASP A 36 -5.54 -2.00 -18.89
N ALA A 37 -6.28 -0.96 -18.51
CA ALA A 37 -6.63 -0.73 -17.10
C ALA A 37 -7.45 -1.89 -16.50
N SER A 38 -8.18 -2.64 -17.32
CA SER A 38 -8.98 -3.77 -16.85
C SER A 38 -8.14 -4.93 -16.31
N LYS A 39 -6.87 -5.00 -16.70
CA LYS A 39 -5.93 -6.02 -16.20
C LYS A 39 -5.31 -5.64 -14.86
N ILE A 40 -5.43 -4.39 -14.42
CA ILE A 40 -4.80 -3.91 -13.21
C ILE A 40 -5.84 -3.88 -12.10
N LYS A 41 -5.53 -4.55 -10.99
CA LYS A 41 -6.37 -4.60 -9.80
C LYS A 41 -5.61 -3.95 -8.65
N ALA A 42 -6.04 -2.78 -8.22
CA ALA A 42 -5.43 -2.10 -7.09
C ALA A 42 -6.06 -2.58 -5.78
N ILE A 43 -5.24 -2.77 -4.77
CA ILE A 43 -5.68 -3.12 -3.42
C ILE A 43 -5.08 -2.14 -2.42
N SER A 44 -5.92 -1.59 -1.58
CA SER A 44 -5.54 -0.68 -0.51
C SER A 44 -6.06 -1.20 0.82
N PHE A 45 -5.42 -0.79 1.92
CA PHE A 45 -5.75 -1.28 3.25
C PHE A 45 -6.08 -0.13 4.19
N SER A 46 -7.20 -0.26 4.88
CA SER A 46 -7.61 0.67 5.93
C SER A 46 -7.46 -0.02 7.27
N TYR A 47 -6.45 0.36 8.05
CA TYR A 47 -6.15 -0.23 9.36
C TYR A 47 -6.23 0.78 10.50
N GLY A 48 -6.95 1.87 10.29
CA GLY A 48 -7.08 2.93 11.27
C GLY A 48 -5.92 3.92 11.30
N GLN A 49 -5.13 3.98 10.24
CA GLN A 49 -4.05 4.96 10.11
C GLN A 49 -4.57 6.39 10.15
N LYS A 50 -3.77 7.29 10.75
CA LYS A 50 -4.14 8.71 10.88
C LYS A 50 -4.25 9.42 9.54
N GLN A 51 -3.46 9.03 8.54
CA GLN A 51 -3.40 9.66 7.23
C GLN A 51 -4.47 9.10 6.28
N THR A 52 -5.73 9.45 6.55
CA THR A 52 -6.85 8.99 5.72
C THR A 52 -6.85 9.60 4.33
N ILE A 53 -6.18 10.74 4.14
CA ILE A 53 -6.06 11.39 2.84
C ILE A 53 -5.36 10.48 1.81
N GLU A 54 -4.49 9.59 2.23
CA GLU A 54 -3.80 8.67 1.35
C GLU A 54 -4.77 7.69 0.71
N LEU A 55 -5.73 7.14 1.47
CA LEU A 55 -6.77 6.27 0.93
C LEU A 55 -7.67 7.02 -0.04
N TRP A 56 -8.00 8.26 0.26
CA TRP A 56 -8.79 9.10 -0.63
C TRP A 56 -8.06 9.33 -1.96
N ARG A 57 -6.76 9.62 -1.91
CA ARG A 57 -5.93 9.79 -3.11
C ARG A 57 -5.86 8.51 -3.94
N ALA A 58 -5.66 7.37 -3.29
CA ALA A 58 -5.64 6.07 -3.95
C ALA A 58 -6.96 5.80 -4.68
N ASN A 59 -8.07 6.02 -4.01
CA ASN A 59 -9.39 5.82 -4.60
C ASN A 59 -9.62 6.77 -5.78
N ARG A 60 -9.25 8.03 -5.62
CA ARG A 60 -9.38 9.04 -6.66
C ARG A 60 -8.57 8.68 -7.91
N MET A 61 -7.36 8.20 -7.71
CA MET A 61 -6.48 7.77 -8.79
C MET A 61 -7.07 6.60 -9.56
N CYS A 62 -7.60 5.61 -8.85
CA CYS A 62 -8.25 4.47 -9.48
C CYS A 62 -9.50 4.88 -10.25
N GLN A 63 -10.30 5.81 -9.74
CA GLN A 63 -11.45 6.35 -10.47
C GLN A 63 -11.02 7.06 -11.75
N THR A 64 -9.97 7.88 -11.66
CA THR A 64 -9.46 8.65 -12.80
C THR A 64 -9.00 7.74 -13.94
N PHE A 65 -8.27 6.67 -13.61
CA PHE A 65 -7.71 5.75 -14.60
C PHE A 65 -8.57 4.52 -14.86
N LYS A 66 -9.76 4.45 -14.24
CA LYS A 66 -10.70 3.33 -14.39
C LYS A 66 -10.07 1.98 -14.00
N VAL A 67 -9.30 1.99 -12.93
CA VAL A 67 -8.71 0.80 -12.34
C VAL A 67 -9.65 0.25 -11.27
N ASP A 68 -9.86 -1.05 -11.28
CA ASP A 68 -10.64 -1.73 -10.24
C ASP A 68 -9.89 -1.62 -8.91
N HIS A 69 -10.56 -1.11 -7.88
CA HIS A 69 -9.95 -0.77 -6.60
C HIS A 69 -10.68 -1.48 -5.46
N LYS A 70 -9.95 -2.33 -4.75
CA LYS A 70 -10.45 -3.00 -3.55
C LYS A 70 -9.82 -2.36 -2.32
N ILE A 71 -10.66 -1.89 -1.40
CA ILE A 71 -10.22 -1.39 -0.11
C ILE A 71 -10.53 -2.45 0.93
N VAL A 72 -9.49 -2.97 1.58
CA VAL A 72 -9.62 -4.01 2.61
C VAL A 72 -9.64 -3.35 3.97
N ASP A 73 -10.68 -3.63 4.74
CA ASP A 73 -10.80 -3.13 6.11
C ASP A 73 -9.99 -4.02 7.06
N LEU A 74 -8.95 -3.46 7.64
CA LEU A 74 -8.10 -4.08 8.64
C LEU A 74 -8.17 -3.32 9.98
N GLU A 75 -9.36 -2.86 10.36
CA GLU A 75 -9.54 -2.13 11.61
C GLU A 75 -9.01 -2.91 12.81
N ILE A 76 -9.14 -4.24 12.78
CA ILE A 76 -8.63 -5.11 13.83
C ILE A 76 -7.11 -4.94 14.03
N LEU A 77 -6.35 -4.75 12.96
CA LEU A 77 -4.91 -4.51 13.08
C LEU A 77 -4.65 -3.19 13.83
N GLY A 78 -5.38 -2.14 13.49
CA GLY A 78 -5.28 -0.85 14.19
C GLY A 78 -5.58 -0.98 15.67
N GLU A 79 -6.63 -1.69 16.02
CA GLU A 79 -7.01 -1.93 17.43
C GLU A 79 -5.92 -2.67 18.20
N MET A 80 -5.28 -3.65 17.57
CA MET A 80 -4.24 -4.45 18.21
C MET A 80 -2.96 -3.67 18.46
N VAL A 81 -2.64 -2.67 17.64
CA VAL A 81 -1.34 -1.98 17.67
C VAL A 81 -1.40 -0.52 18.07
N LYS A 82 -2.57 0.01 18.41
CA LYS A 82 -2.74 1.44 18.72
C LYS A 82 -1.86 1.92 19.88
N ASP A 83 -1.50 1.05 20.80
CA ASP A 83 -0.71 1.39 21.98
C ASP A 83 0.80 1.34 21.70
N VAL A 84 1.22 0.90 20.51
CA VAL A 84 2.63 0.80 20.14
C VAL A 84 2.97 1.57 18.85
N SER A 85 1.97 2.05 18.12
CA SER A 85 2.20 2.81 16.90
C SER A 85 1.50 4.17 16.94
N ALA A 86 2.28 5.24 16.74
CA ALA A 86 1.76 6.60 16.66
C ALA A 86 0.91 6.85 15.41
N ASN A 87 1.00 5.99 14.40
CA ASN A 87 0.32 6.16 13.12
C ASN A 87 -1.15 5.71 13.13
N ILE A 88 -1.66 5.28 14.28
CA ILE A 88 -3.02 4.74 14.41
C ILE A 88 -3.92 5.75 15.13
N LYS A 89 -5.16 5.91 14.63
CA LYS A 89 -6.17 6.74 15.29
C LYS A 89 -6.46 6.21 16.69
N GLY A 90 -6.51 7.12 17.66
CA GLY A 90 -6.72 6.75 19.06
C GLY A 90 -5.48 6.19 19.73
N SER A 91 -4.31 6.28 19.09
CA SER A 91 -3.05 5.82 19.68
C SER A 91 -2.70 6.61 20.93
N THR A 92 -2.14 5.89 21.93
CA THR A 92 -1.54 6.49 23.12
C THR A 92 -0.12 6.98 22.87
N VAL A 93 0.47 6.62 21.73
CA VAL A 93 1.84 7.01 21.35
C VAL A 93 1.81 8.34 20.60
N GLU A 94 2.63 9.30 21.02
CA GLU A 94 2.72 10.59 20.36
C GLU A 94 3.43 10.47 19.01
N MET A 95 3.00 11.29 18.04
CA MET A 95 3.69 11.41 16.76
C MET A 95 5.10 11.94 16.99
N PRO A 96 6.15 11.27 16.48
CA PRO A 96 7.52 11.72 16.66
C PRO A 96 7.81 12.95 15.80
N THR A 97 8.79 13.75 16.24
CA THR A 97 9.37 14.81 15.42
C THR A 97 10.32 14.21 14.38
N ILE A 98 10.74 15.03 13.41
CA ILE A 98 11.73 14.59 12.42
C ILE A 98 13.03 14.14 13.09
N LYS A 99 13.46 14.80 14.17
CA LYS A 99 14.65 14.41 14.93
C LYS A 99 14.53 13.04 15.56
N ASP A 100 13.35 12.71 16.06
CA ASP A 100 13.11 11.41 16.70
C ASP A 100 13.14 10.27 15.69
N VAL A 101 12.70 10.53 14.44
CA VAL A 101 12.63 9.51 13.39
C VAL A 101 14.00 9.26 12.76
N LEU A 102 14.83 10.30 12.60
CA LEU A 102 16.10 10.25 11.85
C LEU A 102 17.17 9.42 12.53
N GLY A 103 17.17 8.54 13.20
CA GLY A 103 18.19 7.70 13.80
C GLY A 103 17.58 6.50 14.51
N ASP A 104 16.28 6.35 14.42
CA ASP A 104 15.57 5.28 15.07
C ASP A 104 15.26 4.17 14.05
N PRO A 105 15.84 2.95 14.24
CA PRO A 105 15.58 1.82 13.35
C PRO A 105 14.14 1.31 13.45
N ALA A 106 13.42 1.64 14.54
CA ALA A 106 12.03 1.24 14.74
C ALA A 106 11.21 2.47 15.19
N PRO A 107 10.90 3.39 14.25
CA PRO A 107 10.23 4.62 14.62
C PRO A 107 8.84 4.37 15.24
N ALA A 108 8.38 5.32 16.06
CA ALA A 108 7.08 5.23 16.73
C ALA A 108 5.89 5.11 15.75
N THR A 109 6.08 5.45 14.48
CA THR A 109 5.09 5.28 13.42
C THR A 109 5.03 3.86 12.86
N TYR A 110 5.96 3.00 13.22
CA TYR A 110 5.99 1.60 12.76
C TYR A 110 4.73 0.85 13.17
N VAL A 111 4.12 0.17 12.21
CA VAL A 111 2.95 -0.70 12.46
C VAL A 111 3.42 -2.15 12.38
N PRO A 112 3.38 -2.90 13.49
CA PRO A 112 3.93 -4.26 13.54
C PRO A 112 3.40 -5.17 12.44
N ASN A 113 4.30 -5.81 11.70
CA ASN A 113 4.02 -6.77 10.64
C ASN A 113 3.08 -6.28 9.54
N ARG A 114 2.91 -4.96 9.39
CA ARG A 114 1.98 -4.39 8.41
C ARG A 114 2.25 -4.91 6.99
N ASN A 115 3.49 -4.83 6.52
CA ASN A 115 3.82 -5.24 5.16
C ASN A 115 3.58 -6.72 4.93
N MET A 116 3.96 -7.57 5.89
CA MET A 116 3.70 -9.00 5.81
C MET A 116 2.20 -9.31 5.70
N ILE A 117 1.38 -8.66 6.52
CA ILE A 117 -0.08 -8.84 6.49
C ILE A 117 -0.65 -8.38 5.15
N MET A 118 -0.23 -7.22 4.67
CA MET A 118 -0.70 -6.67 3.40
C MET A 118 -0.31 -7.57 2.22
N PHE A 119 0.93 -8.04 2.19
CA PHE A 119 1.38 -8.93 1.12
C PHE A 119 0.67 -10.28 1.16
N SER A 120 0.41 -10.82 2.35
CA SER A 120 -0.31 -12.09 2.47
C SER A 120 -1.74 -11.97 1.95
N LEU A 121 -2.43 -10.89 2.28
CA LEU A 121 -3.78 -10.65 1.78
C LEU A 121 -3.80 -10.35 0.29
N ALA A 122 -2.84 -9.58 -0.19
CA ALA A 122 -2.70 -9.31 -1.63
C ALA A 122 -2.40 -10.60 -2.40
N ALA A 123 -1.59 -11.50 -1.84
CA ALA A 123 -1.31 -12.80 -2.45
C ALA A 123 -2.56 -13.66 -2.54
N ALA A 124 -3.37 -13.70 -1.48
CA ALA A 124 -4.64 -14.42 -1.51
C ALA A 124 -5.59 -13.86 -2.58
N TYR A 125 -5.66 -12.55 -2.67
CA TYR A 125 -6.47 -11.89 -3.70
C TYR A 125 -5.95 -12.20 -5.11
N ALA A 126 -4.63 -12.11 -5.31
CA ALA A 126 -4.01 -12.42 -6.60
C ALA A 126 -4.33 -13.85 -7.03
N GLU A 127 -4.20 -14.80 -6.13
CA GLU A 127 -4.52 -16.21 -6.38
C GLU A 127 -5.99 -16.39 -6.79
N ALA A 128 -6.88 -15.69 -6.08
CA ALA A 128 -8.32 -15.77 -6.33
C ALA A 128 -8.72 -15.25 -7.72
N ILE A 129 -8.03 -14.24 -8.24
CA ILE A 129 -8.35 -13.64 -9.54
C ILE A 129 -7.47 -14.15 -10.68
N GLY A 130 -6.57 -15.08 -10.42
CA GLY A 130 -5.66 -15.64 -11.43
C GLY A 130 -4.49 -14.74 -11.79
N ALA A 131 -4.12 -13.80 -10.91
CA ALA A 131 -2.93 -12.99 -11.10
C ALA A 131 -1.68 -13.74 -10.64
N GLU A 132 -0.57 -13.51 -11.33
CA GLU A 132 0.71 -14.15 -11.02
C GLU A 132 1.69 -13.16 -10.39
N ASN A 133 1.38 -11.88 -10.40
CA ASN A 133 2.29 -10.83 -9.95
C ASN A 133 1.59 -9.85 -9.01
N ILE A 134 2.31 -9.44 -7.99
CA ILE A 134 1.94 -8.36 -7.08
C ILE A 134 3.02 -7.29 -7.19
N LEU A 135 2.60 -6.06 -7.45
CA LEU A 135 3.50 -4.93 -7.55
C LEU A 135 3.34 -4.03 -6.32
N ALA A 136 4.45 -3.58 -5.79
CA ALA A 136 4.45 -2.69 -4.63
C ALA A 136 5.59 -1.68 -4.72
N GLY A 137 5.33 -0.45 -4.29
CA GLY A 137 6.35 0.58 -4.17
C GLY A 137 6.91 0.58 -2.76
N LEU A 138 8.08 -0.01 -2.58
CA LEU A 138 8.77 -0.06 -1.30
C LEU A 138 10.00 0.85 -1.33
N GLN A 139 10.29 1.46 -0.20
CA GLN A 139 11.52 2.22 -0.01
C GLN A 139 12.61 1.28 0.50
N SER A 140 13.88 1.66 0.30
CA SER A 140 15.02 0.83 0.69
C SER A 140 15.09 0.54 2.19
N ASN A 141 14.43 1.34 3.01
CA ASN A 141 14.36 1.19 4.47
C ASN A 141 13.04 0.57 4.95
N ASP A 142 12.18 0.13 4.06
CA ASP A 142 10.94 -0.58 4.42
C ASP A 142 11.25 -2.03 4.82
N GLU A 143 10.49 -2.52 5.78
CA GLU A 143 10.57 -3.91 6.24
C GLU A 143 9.54 -4.82 5.60
#